data_f64ec17a9a29c33941170d25ba387371
#
_entry.id   f64ec17a9a29c33941170d25ba387371
#
_cell.length_a   1.000
_cell.length_b   1.000
_cell.length_c   1.000
_cell.angle_alpha   90.00
_cell.angle_beta   90.00
_cell.angle_gamma   90.00
#
_symmetry.space_group_name_H-M   'P 1'
#
loop_
_entity.id
_entity.type
_entity.pdbx_description
1 polymer ?
#
loop_
_entity_poly.entity_id
_entity_poly.type
_entity_poly.pdbx_seq_one_letter_code
_entity_poly.pdbx_strand_id
1 'polypeptide(L)'
;VVGVVAFNDRATVMYPSQPLTDPLRIHARISSIWASGGTEILQGLRAGLEEIRRHHRKETLSHLILLTDGRTYGDEEQCLAEARRAGLEGIEISVLGIGEDWNDVFLDQLARQTGGTSNYIAYPRQVREIMRDLVQRLTMLLARDVTLTVRATERAWVENCFRTAPFMEYLIPEGGVYHLGNLLAGKATQVLFEIVVRESRPGFHPLLQLEMSAHIPTFNRDERLIFDLEREFVPQAVEEPISPILVNVLSRLSIFRMQEQVWKALDTGQTEDARRRLETIATRLLDMGEAELAHVALLEAGRIAQGGQVSSKGQKMIRYGTRGLGIKGRGP
;
A
#
# COMPACT_ATOMS: atom_id res chain seq x y z
N VAL A 1 -3.42 0.45 -24.52
CA VAL A 1 -2.28 -0.41 -24.88
C VAL A 1 -2.10 -1.45 -23.79
N VAL A 2 -1.92 -2.72 -24.17
CA VAL A 2 -1.69 -3.85 -23.25
C VAL A 2 -0.54 -4.69 -23.77
N GLY A 3 0.34 -5.13 -22.88
CA GLY A 3 1.37 -6.14 -23.13
C GLY A 3 1.26 -7.27 -22.09
N VAL A 4 1.74 -8.46 -22.43
CA VAL A 4 1.81 -9.61 -21.51
C VAL A 4 3.19 -10.25 -21.61
N VAL A 5 3.84 -10.37 -20.46
CA VAL A 5 5.14 -11.04 -20.33
C VAL A 5 4.97 -12.21 -19.36
N ALA A 6 5.40 -13.37 -19.76
CA ALA A 6 5.58 -14.52 -18.88
C ALA A 6 7.06 -14.61 -18.47
N PHE A 7 7.32 -14.99 -17.23
CA PHE A 7 8.69 -15.17 -16.75
C PHE A 7 8.83 -16.37 -15.80
N ASN A 8 9.99 -16.95 -15.82
CA ASN A 8 10.52 -17.93 -14.89
C ASN A 8 11.99 -17.62 -14.66
N ASP A 9 12.94 -18.46 -15.05
CA ASP A 9 14.38 -18.14 -15.15
C ASP A 9 14.69 -17.18 -16.32
N ARG A 10 13.73 -16.97 -17.22
CA ARG A 10 13.79 -16.07 -18.38
C ARG A 10 12.45 -15.38 -18.56
N ALA A 11 12.47 -14.26 -19.25
CA ALA A 11 11.26 -13.56 -19.66
C ALA A 11 10.93 -13.82 -21.14
N THR A 12 9.65 -13.99 -21.42
CA THR A 12 9.12 -14.16 -22.77
C THR A 12 7.93 -13.21 -22.98
N VAL A 13 8.01 -12.37 -24.00
CA VAL A 13 6.89 -11.51 -24.39
C VAL A 13 5.82 -12.35 -25.08
N MET A 14 4.75 -12.67 -24.37
CA MET A 14 3.62 -13.45 -24.88
C MET A 14 2.72 -12.62 -25.79
N TYR A 15 2.55 -11.36 -25.46
CA TYR A 15 1.79 -10.39 -26.26
C TYR A 15 2.51 -9.04 -26.20
N PRO A 16 3.11 -8.58 -27.33
CA PRO A 16 3.78 -7.29 -27.38
C PRO A 16 2.81 -6.15 -27.05
N SER A 17 3.34 -5.08 -26.47
CA SER A 17 2.58 -3.89 -26.10
C SER A 17 1.93 -3.24 -27.32
N GLN A 18 0.61 -3.25 -27.41
CA GLN A 18 -0.17 -2.70 -28.52
C GLN A 18 -1.62 -2.41 -28.10
N PRO A 19 -2.39 -1.64 -28.89
CA PRO A 19 -3.82 -1.47 -28.65
C PRO A 19 -4.55 -2.81 -28.61
N LEU A 20 -5.45 -2.98 -27.63
CA LEU A 20 -6.23 -4.19 -27.49
C LEU A 20 -7.37 -4.21 -28.51
N THR A 21 -7.13 -4.85 -29.65
CA THR A 21 -8.13 -5.00 -30.74
C THR A 21 -8.80 -6.37 -30.74
N ASP A 22 -8.11 -7.39 -30.23
CA ASP A 22 -8.58 -8.78 -30.19
C ASP A 22 -8.32 -9.43 -28.81
N PRO A 23 -9.32 -9.42 -27.90
CA PRO A 23 -9.19 -10.06 -26.59
C PRO A 23 -9.00 -11.58 -26.66
N LEU A 24 -9.51 -12.27 -27.69
CA LEU A 24 -9.37 -13.72 -27.83
C LEU A 24 -7.92 -14.11 -28.08
N ARG A 25 -7.19 -13.29 -28.85
CA ARG A 25 -5.78 -13.50 -29.12
C ARG A 25 -4.92 -13.43 -27.86
N ILE A 26 -5.18 -12.45 -26.97
CA ILE A 26 -4.49 -12.37 -25.65
C ILE A 26 -4.84 -13.59 -24.81
N HIS A 27 -6.12 -13.97 -24.75
CA HIS A 27 -6.54 -15.13 -24.00
C HIS A 27 -5.84 -16.40 -24.46
N ALA A 28 -5.76 -16.65 -25.77
CA ALA A 28 -5.06 -17.79 -26.33
C ALA A 28 -3.56 -17.81 -25.95
N ARG A 29 -2.90 -16.63 -25.98
CA ARG A 29 -1.50 -16.50 -25.56
C ARG A 29 -1.30 -16.78 -24.08
N ILE A 30 -2.15 -16.23 -23.20
CA ILE A 30 -2.09 -16.50 -21.76
C ILE A 30 -2.34 -17.99 -21.48
N SER A 31 -3.30 -18.61 -22.18
CA SER A 31 -3.61 -20.04 -22.01
C SER A 31 -2.49 -20.97 -22.50
N SER A 32 -1.54 -20.46 -23.27
CA SER A 32 -0.35 -21.23 -23.69
C SER A 32 0.84 -21.12 -22.73
N ILE A 33 0.70 -20.40 -21.60
CA ILE A 33 1.74 -20.31 -20.58
C ILE A 33 1.75 -21.59 -19.76
N TRP A 34 2.90 -22.25 -19.67
CA TRP A 34 3.13 -23.43 -18.86
C TRP A 34 4.02 -23.07 -17.67
N ALA A 35 3.63 -23.50 -16.48
CA ALA A 35 4.44 -23.36 -15.28
C ALA A 35 5.69 -24.26 -15.40
N SER A 36 6.87 -23.66 -15.35
CA SER A 36 8.15 -24.37 -15.40
C SER A 36 9.29 -23.46 -14.94
N GLY A 37 10.40 -24.05 -14.49
CA GLY A 37 11.59 -23.32 -14.07
C GLY A 37 11.48 -22.67 -12.70
N GLY A 38 12.40 -21.73 -12.42
CA GLY A 38 12.45 -20.96 -11.19
C GLY A 38 11.65 -19.67 -11.24
N THR A 39 12.08 -18.67 -10.43
CA THR A 39 11.42 -17.36 -10.34
C THR A 39 12.50 -16.28 -10.31
N GLU A 40 12.83 -15.69 -11.46
CA GLU A 40 13.71 -14.51 -11.58
C GLU A 40 12.85 -13.27 -11.87
N ILE A 41 12.48 -12.55 -10.80
CA ILE A 41 11.61 -11.38 -10.90
C ILE A 41 12.24 -10.29 -11.74
N LEU A 42 13.57 -10.12 -11.68
CA LEU A 42 14.29 -9.11 -12.45
C LEU A 42 14.06 -9.26 -13.96
N GLN A 43 14.06 -10.49 -14.47
CA GLN A 43 13.84 -10.75 -15.90
C GLN A 43 12.43 -10.32 -16.32
N GLY A 44 11.41 -10.73 -15.54
CA GLY A 44 10.04 -10.34 -15.79
C GLY A 44 9.83 -8.83 -15.70
N LEU A 45 10.41 -8.20 -14.67
CA LEU A 45 10.32 -6.76 -14.43
C LEU A 45 10.94 -5.96 -15.57
N ARG A 46 12.15 -6.28 -16.00
CA ARG A 46 12.84 -5.62 -17.12
C ARG A 46 12.07 -5.75 -18.42
N ALA A 47 11.67 -6.95 -18.78
CA ALA A 47 10.90 -7.18 -20.00
C ALA A 47 9.55 -6.46 -19.98
N GLY A 48 8.85 -6.44 -18.84
CA GLY A 48 7.60 -5.70 -18.66
C GLY A 48 7.78 -4.18 -18.78
N LEU A 49 8.85 -3.64 -18.18
CA LEU A 49 9.18 -2.22 -18.27
C LEU A 49 9.60 -1.82 -19.70
N GLU A 50 10.33 -2.67 -20.42
CA GLU A 50 10.66 -2.45 -21.83
C GLU A 50 9.41 -2.37 -22.71
N GLU A 51 8.45 -3.27 -22.48
CA GLU A 51 7.16 -3.24 -23.20
C GLU A 51 6.37 -1.96 -22.89
N ILE A 52 6.36 -1.48 -21.67
CA ILE A 52 5.72 -0.21 -21.29
C ILE A 52 6.42 0.96 -21.98
N ARG A 53 7.76 1.03 -21.93
CA ARG A 53 8.56 2.15 -22.46
C ARG A 53 8.37 2.37 -23.97
N ARG A 54 7.93 1.34 -24.73
CA ARG A 54 7.61 1.49 -26.16
C ARG A 54 6.48 2.47 -26.43
N HIS A 55 5.54 2.63 -25.47
CA HIS A 55 4.35 3.46 -25.62
C HIS A 55 4.19 4.50 -24.51
N HIS A 56 5.12 4.49 -23.53
CA HIS A 56 5.10 5.42 -22.42
C HIS A 56 5.32 6.86 -22.89
N ARG A 57 4.49 7.77 -22.40
CA ARG A 57 4.61 9.23 -22.56
C ARG A 57 4.30 9.88 -21.23
N LYS A 58 4.83 11.08 -21.00
CA LYS A 58 4.59 11.83 -19.77
C LYS A 58 3.10 12.08 -19.49
N GLU A 59 2.29 12.15 -20.54
CA GLU A 59 0.84 12.41 -20.46
C GLU A 59 0.02 11.13 -20.26
N THR A 60 0.62 9.95 -20.38
CA THR A 60 -0.07 8.66 -20.25
C THR A 60 0.20 8.01 -18.90
N LEU A 61 -0.83 7.43 -18.30
CA LEU A 61 -0.67 6.55 -17.16
C LEU A 61 -0.13 5.21 -17.63
N SER A 62 1.03 4.84 -17.10
CA SER A 62 1.67 3.55 -17.37
C SER A 62 1.76 2.74 -16.08
N HIS A 63 1.29 1.51 -16.14
CA HIS A 63 1.19 0.64 -14.96
C HIS A 63 1.66 -0.78 -15.29
N LEU A 64 2.57 -1.30 -14.48
CA LEU A 64 3.01 -2.69 -14.52
C LEU A 64 2.33 -3.46 -13.38
N ILE A 65 1.69 -4.57 -13.70
CA ILE A 65 1.15 -5.49 -12.71
C ILE A 65 2.01 -6.75 -12.72
N LEU A 66 2.76 -6.96 -11.63
CA LEU A 66 3.61 -8.12 -11.42
C LEU A 66 2.85 -9.17 -10.61
N LEU A 67 2.69 -10.37 -11.16
CA LEU A 67 2.14 -11.53 -10.44
C LEU A 67 3.23 -12.54 -10.19
N THR A 68 3.37 -13.00 -8.94
CA THR A 68 4.34 -14.06 -8.59
C THR A 68 3.79 -14.93 -7.48
N ASP A 69 4.12 -16.21 -7.53
CA ASP A 69 3.85 -17.20 -6.47
C ASP A 69 5.13 -17.68 -5.78
N GLY A 70 6.29 -17.24 -6.28
CA GLY A 70 7.60 -17.66 -5.80
C GLY A 70 8.50 -16.53 -5.32
N ARG A 71 9.63 -16.91 -4.76
CA ARG A 71 10.70 -16.00 -4.34
C ARG A 71 11.71 -15.85 -5.46
N THR A 72 12.18 -14.63 -5.65
CA THR A 72 13.41 -14.40 -6.41
C THR A 72 14.62 -14.58 -5.49
N TYR A 73 15.79 -14.85 -6.03
CA TYR A 73 17.00 -15.10 -5.28
C TYR A 73 18.19 -14.31 -5.86
N GLY A 74 18.69 -13.38 -5.04
CA GLY A 74 19.95 -12.67 -5.33
C GLY A 74 19.84 -11.51 -6.33
N ASP A 75 18.65 -11.18 -6.82
CA ASP A 75 18.40 -10.05 -7.72
C ASP A 75 17.51 -8.95 -7.09
N GLU A 76 17.19 -9.05 -5.79
CA GLU A 76 16.28 -8.14 -5.07
C GLU A 76 16.74 -6.67 -5.16
N GLU A 77 18.03 -6.40 -4.94
CA GLU A 77 18.57 -5.05 -5.04
C GLU A 77 18.45 -4.46 -6.45
N GLN A 78 18.68 -5.31 -7.46
CA GLN A 78 18.54 -4.89 -8.85
C GLN A 78 17.08 -4.62 -9.21
N CYS A 79 16.14 -5.44 -8.71
CA CYS A 79 14.71 -5.20 -8.85
C CYS A 79 14.28 -3.87 -8.22
N LEU A 80 14.77 -3.56 -7.01
CA LEU A 80 14.50 -2.29 -6.34
C LEU A 80 15.10 -1.09 -7.10
N ALA A 81 16.27 -1.26 -7.70
CA ALA A 81 16.89 -0.23 -8.54
C ALA A 81 16.07 0.04 -9.81
N GLU A 82 15.60 -1.01 -10.49
CA GLU A 82 14.71 -0.88 -11.66
C GLU A 82 13.37 -0.25 -11.29
N ALA A 83 12.80 -0.61 -10.12
CA ALA A 83 11.57 -0.01 -9.62
C ALA A 83 11.75 1.49 -9.33
N ARG A 84 12.84 1.89 -8.66
CA ARG A 84 13.15 3.32 -8.44
C ARG A 84 13.25 4.08 -9.75
N ARG A 85 13.92 3.51 -10.75
CA ARG A 85 14.02 4.12 -12.07
C ARG A 85 12.65 4.26 -12.74
N ALA A 86 11.82 3.21 -12.68
CA ALA A 86 10.46 3.25 -13.21
C ALA A 86 9.60 4.32 -12.51
N GLY A 87 9.73 4.48 -11.20
CA GLY A 87 9.07 5.53 -10.44
C GLY A 87 9.45 6.94 -10.89
N LEU A 88 10.75 7.19 -11.17
CA LEU A 88 11.22 8.47 -11.72
C LEU A 88 10.70 8.73 -13.14
N GLU A 89 10.40 7.68 -13.91
CA GLU A 89 9.76 7.75 -15.22
C GLU A 89 8.24 7.95 -15.12
N GLY A 90 7.62 7.87 -13.93
CA GLY A 90 6.17 7.93 -13.72
C GLY A 90 5.44 6.63 -14.06
N ILE A 91 6.15 5.49 -14.04
CA ILE A 91 5.58 4.16 -14.25
C ILE A 91 5.28 3.54 -12.89
N GLU A 92 4.01 3.26 -12.62
CA GLU A 92 3.58 2.61 -11.38
C GLU A 92 3.73 1.09 -11.47
N ILE A 93 4.18 0.43 -10.40
CA ILE A 93 4.30 -1.02 -10.31
C ILE A 93 3.45 -1.52 -9.15
N SER A 94 2.41 -2.29 -9.45
CA SER A 94 1.66 -3.02 -8.41
C SER A 94 2.02 -4.50 -8.44
N VAL A 95 2.07 -5.11 -7.26
CA VAL A 95 2.49 -6.48 -7.10
C VAL A 95 1.38 -7.33 -6.50
N LEU A 96 1.18 -8.51 -7.05
CA LEU A 96 0.23 -9.51 -6.60
C LEU A 96 0.98 -10.79 -6.23
N GLY A 97 1.12 -11.04 -4.92
CA GLY A 97 1.71 -12.28 -4.42
C GLY A 97 0.64 -13.35 -4.25
N ILE A 98 0.81 -14.50 -4.89
CA ILE A 98 -0.13 -15.62 -4.87
C ILE A 98 0.43 -16.73 -3.96
N GLY A 99 -0.40 -17.26 -3.05
CA GLY A 99 0.03 -18.34 -2.17
C GLY A 99 1.03 -17.90 -1.09
N GLU A 100 1.91 -18.79 -0.65
CA GLU A 100 2.70 -18.61 0.58
C GLU A 100 4.20 -18.35 0.34
N ASP A 101 4.75 -18.73 -0.81
CA ASP A 101 6.18 -18.91 -1.03
C ASP A 101 6.91 -17.67 -1.60
N TRP A 102 6.39 -16.48 -1.44
CA TRP A 102 6.99 -15.22 -1.90
C TRP A 102 7.42 -14.30 -0.73
N ASN A 103 8.35 -13.40 -0.99
CA ASN A 103 8.88 -12.46 0.00
C ASN A 103 8.03 -11.19 0.04
N ASP A 104 7.18 -11.07 1.08
CA ASP A 104 6.25 -9.96 1.26
C ASP A 104 6.94 -8.62 1.55
N VAL A 105 8.04 -8.63 2.30
CA VAL A 105 8.81 -7.42 2.61
C VAL A 105 9.44 -6.83 1.34
N PHE A 106 10.06 -7.69 0.54
CA PHE A 106 10.68 -7.27 -0.72
C PHE A 106 9.63 -6.75 -1.73
N LEU A 107 8.53 -7.47 -1.92
CA LEU A 107 7.49 -7.07 -2.87
C LEU A 107 6.77 -5.78 -2.43
N ASP A 108 6.58 -5.58 -1.12
CA ASP A 108 6.09 -4.31 -0.57
C ASP A 108 7.05 -3.15 -0.89
N GLN A 109 8.35 -3.36 -0.71
CA GLN A 109 9.36 -2.35 -1.03
C GLN A 109 9.36 -2.01 -2.53
N LEU A 110 9.27 -3.04 -3.38
CA LEU A 110 9.25 -2.87 -4.83
C LEU A 110 8.06 -2.03 -5.31
N ALA A 111 6.86 -2.32 -4.81
CA ALA A 111 5.67 -1.54 -5.13
C ALA A 111 5.77 -0.09 -4.64
N ARG A 112 6.25 0.12 -3.41
CA ARG A 112 6.39 1.47 -2.80
C ARG A 112 7.34 2.38 -3.57
N GLN A 113 8.38 1.85 -4.23
CA GLN A 113 9.31 2.66 -5.04
C GLN A 113 8.61 3.46 -6.14
N THR A 114 7.40 3.03 -6.55
CA THR A 114 6.66 3.62 -7.66
C THR A 114 5.29 4.19 -7.26
N GLY A 115 4.97 4.18 -5.97
CA GLY A 115 3.64 4.55 -5.48
C GLY A 115 2.55 3.51 -5.74
N GLY A 116 2.92 2.34 -6.23
CA GLY A 116 2.00 1.22 -6.46
C GLY A 116 1.64 0.45 -5.19
N THR A 117 0.87 -0.61 -5.36
CA THR A 117 0.33 -1.41 -4.25
C THR A 117 0.80 -2.85 -4.29
N SER A 118 1.02 -3.43 -3.11
CA SER A 118 1.26 -4.86 -2.95
C SER A 118 0.01 -5.51 -2.36
N ASN A 119 -0.42 -6.62 -2.96
CA ASN A 119 -1.63 -7.33 -2.56
C ASN A 119 -1.35 -8.82 -2.39
N TYR A 120 -1.95 -9.42 -1.39
CA TYR A 120 -1.91 -10.86 -1.13
C TYR A 120 -3.15 -11.55 -1.70
N ILE A 121 -2.93 -12.58 -2.49
CA ILE A 121 -3.95 -13.42 -3.08
C ILE A 121 -3.92 -14.79 -2.39
N ALA A 122 -4.81 -14.97 -1.42
CA ALA A 122 -4.94 -16.25 -0.70
C ALA A 122 -5.61 -17.34 -1.55
N TYR A 123 -6.49 -16.93 -2.48
CA TYR A 123 -7.27 -17.85 -3.31
C TYR A 123 -7.35 -17.37 -4.75
N PRO A 124 -7.20 -18.24 -5.76
CA PRO A 124 -7.20 -17.87 -7.18
C PRO A 124 -8.43 -17.05 -7.63
N ARG A 125 -9.59 -17.27 -6.99
CA ARG A 125 -10.82 -16.51 -7.28
C ARG A 125 -10.69 -15.00 -7.06
N GLN A 126 -9.80 -14.57 -6.16
CA GLN A 126 -9.57 -13.16 -5.84
C GLN A 126 -8.80 -12.41 -6.95
N VAL A 127 -8.05 -13.12 -7.79
CA VAL A 127 -7.26 -12.51 -8.89
C VAL A 127 -8.15 -11.62 -9.77
N ARG A 128 -9.33 -12.13 -10.15
CA ARG A 128 -10.25 -11.40 -11.05
C ARG A 128 -10.72 -10.07 -10.44
N GLU A 129 -11.05 -10.06 -9.15
CA GLU A 129 -11.54 -8.87 -8.46
C GLU A 129 -10.43 -7.84 -8.31
N ILE A 130 -9.26 -8.28 -7.87
CA ILE A 130 -8.09 -7.40 -7.69
C ILE A 130 -7.64 -6.82 -9.03
N MET A 131 -7.54 -7.65 -10.07
CA MET A 131 -7.19 -7.18 -11.42
C MET A 131 -8.22 -6.17 -11.97
N ARG A 132 -9.51 -6.42 -11.73
CA ARG A 132 -10.56 -5.48 -12.14
C ARG A 132 -10.43 -4.15 -11.42
N ASP A 133 -10.19 -4.17 -10.10
CA ASP A 133 -10.00 -2.95 -9.31
C ASP A 133 -8.76 -2.17 -9.78
N LEU A 134 -7.63 -2.86 -10.02
CA LEU A 134 -6.42 -2.24 -10.56
C LEU A 134 -6.67 -1.59 -11.92
N VAL A 135 -7.33 -2.29 -12.86
CA VAL A 135 -7.65 -1.72 -14.17
C VAL A 135 -8.63 -0.55 -14.08
N GLN A 136 -9.65 -0.65 -13.21
CA GLN A 136 -10.59 0.47 -12.99
C GLN A 136 -9.88 1.71 -12.45
N ARG A 137 -8.90 1.56 -11.58
CA ARG A 137 -8.09 2.69 -11.06
C ARG A 137 -7.42 3.46 -12.18
N LEU A 138 -6.94 2.79 -13.22
CA LEU A 138 -6.31 3.44 -14.37
C LEU A 138 -7.25 4.38 -15.13
N THR A 139 -8.56 4.11 -15.11
CA THR A 139 -9.58 4.94 -15.77
C THR A 139 -10.12 6.07 -14.89
N MET A 140 -9.82 6.04 -13.60
CA MET A 140 -10.32 6.99 -12.59
C MET A 140 -9.27 8.01 -12.15
N LEU A 141 -8.15 8.11 -12.83
CA LEU A 141 -7.08 9.02 -12.46
C LEU A 141 -7.55 10.48 -12.45
N LEU A 142 -7.50 11.12 -11.27
CA LEU A 142 -7.82 12.52 -11.07
C LEU A 142 -6.55 13.38 -11.05
N ALA A 143 -5.56 12.96 -10.28
CA ALA A 143 -4.28 13.63 -10.13
C ALA A 143 -3.16 12.61 -9.96
N ARG A 144 -1.97 12.92 -10.47
CA ARG A 144 -0.78 12.09 -10.32
C ARG A 144 0.34 12.83 -9.61
N ASP A 145 1.31 12.06 -9.15
CA ASP A 145 2.51 12.57 -8.49
C ASP A 145 2.17 13.49 -7.31
N VAL A 146 1.11 13.11 -6.58
CA VAL A 146 0.63 13.94 -5.48
C VAL A 146 1.62 13.88 -4.33
N THR A 147 2.07 15.06 -3.94
CA THR A 147 2.98 15.23 -2.82
C THR A 147 2.37 16.15 -1.76
N LEU A 148 2.76 15.94 -0.52
CA LEU A 148 2.35 16.76 0.61
C LEU A 148 3.60 17.19 1.37
N THR A 149 3.90 18.48 1.32
CA THR A 149 4.97 19.10 2.10
C THR A 149 4.39 19.63 3.40
N VAL A 150 5.00 19.26 4.52
CA VAL A 150 4.59 19.72 5.86
C VAL A 150 5.65 20.62 6.43
N ARG A 151 5.27 21.86 6.71
CA ARG A 151 6.12 22.84 7.40
C ARG A 151 5.57 23.06 8.80
N ALA A 152 6.29 22.55 9.80
CA ALA A 152 5.95 22.74 11.19
C ALA A 152 6.53 24.05 11.71
N THR A 153 5.83 24.68 12.66
CA THR A 153 6.37 25.81 13.41
C THR A 153 7.30 25.32 14.53
N GLU A 154 7.97 26.24 15.24
CA GLU A 154 8.78 25.88 16.41
C GLU A 154 7.98 25.25 17.56
N ARG A 155 6.65 25.37 17.50
CA ARG A 155 5.72 24.91 18.54
C ARG A 155 5.18 23.51 18.33
N ALA A 156 5.33 22.97 17.12
CA ALA A 156 4.78 21.67 16.77
C ALA A 156 5.76 20.91 15.87
N TRP A 157 5.66 19.57 15.90
CA TRP A 157 6.33 18.72 14.92
C TRP A 157 5.46 17.51 14.62
N VAL A 158 5.61 16.97 13.42
CA VAL A 158 4.97 15.72 13.05
C VAL A 158 5.80 14.57 13.60
N GLU A 159 5.20 13.76 14.46
CA GLU A 159 5.83 12.55 15.01
C GLU A 159 5.64 11.38 14.07
N ASN A 160 4.41 11.18 13.57
CA ASN A 160 4.08 10.12 12.65
C ASN A 160 3.10 10.59 11.59
N CYS A 161 3.15 9.96 10.43
CA CYS A 161 2.21 10.16 9.35
C CYS A 161 1.75 8.81 8.78
N PHE A 162 0.43 8.67 8.58
CA PHE A 162 -0.16 7.45 8.05
C PHE A 162 -1.11 7.78 6.91
N ARG A 163 -1.03 7.02 5.83
CA ARG A 163 -2.18 6.89 4.94
C ARG A 163 -3.18 5.95 5.62
N THR A 164 -4.44 6.32 5.70
CA THR A 164 -5.48 5.52 6.35
C THR A 164 -6.57 5.07 5.39
N ALA A 165 -6.59 5.62 4.18
CA ALA A 165 -7.40 5.18 3.05
C ALA A 165 -6.66 5.49 1.74
N PRO A 166 -6.80 4.63 0.72
CA PRO A 166 -7.60 3.41 0.60
C PRO A 166 -7.06 2.21 1.40
N PHE A 167 -5.81 2.22 1.83
CA PHE A 167 -5.18 1.19 2.65
C PHE A 167 -4.28 1.82 3.70
N MET A 168 -4.09 1.11 4.82
CA MET A 168 -3.27 1.57 5.93
C MET A 168 -1.79 1.36 5.64
N GLU A 169 -1.00 2.44 5.71
CA GLU A 169 0.46 2.37 5.63
C GLU A 169 1.11 3.53 6.39
N TYR A 170 2.35 3.31 6.80
CA TYR A 170 3.21 4.34 7.37
C TYR A 170 3.84 5.17 6.24
N LEU A 171 3.69 6.49 6.29
CA LEU A 171 4.30 7.41 5.33
C LEU A 171 5.58 7.99 5.93
N ILE A 172 6.70 7.76 5.27
CA ILE A 172 8.01 8.30 5.65
C ILE A 172 8.32 9.46 4.73
N PRO A 173 8.59 10.66 5.26
CA PRO A 173 8.91 11.81 4.42
C PRO A 173 10.33 11.72 3.85
N GLU A 174 10.51 12.11 2.62
CA GLU A 174 11.81 12.33 2.00
C GLU A 174 12.07 13.83 1.92
N GLY A 175 13.03 14.34 2.68
CA GLY A 175 13.29 15.79 2.73
C GLY A 175 12.11 16.65 3.18
N GLY A 176 11.21 16.11 4.03
CA GLY A 176 9.99 16.81 4.48
C GLY A 176 8.80 16.69 3.54
N VAL A 177 8.91 15.93 2.45
CA VAL A 177 7.87 15.68 1.45
C VAL A 177 7.32 14.26 1.60
N TYR A 178 6.01 14.13 1.72
CA TYR A 178 5.30 12.85 1.72
C TYR A 178 4.76 12.57 0.32
N HIS A 179 5.08 11.43 -0.25
CA HIS A 179 4.58 11.00 -1.56
C HIS A 179 3.25 10.24 -1.39
N LEU A 180 2.18 10.80 -1.91
CA LEU A 180 0.84 10.20 -1.83
C LEU A 180 0.49 9.37 -3.08
N GLY A 181 1.31 9.43 -4.13
CA GLY A 181 1.06 8.74 -5.39
C GLY A 181 -0.11 9.35 -6.17
N ASN A 182 -0.95 8.51 -6.74
CA ASN A 182 -2.05 8.93 -7.60
C ASN A 182 -3.35 9.08 -6.82
N LEU A 183 -4.12 10.14 -7.09
CA LEU A 183 -5.48 10.30 -6.60
C LEU A 183 -6.49 9.84 -7.67
N LEU A 184 -7.52 9.14 -7.20
CA LEU A 184 -8.56 8.58 -8.06
C LEU A 184 -9.88 9.31 -7.85
N ALA A 185 -10.58 9.60 -8.92
CA ALA A 185 -11.92 10.20 -8.85
C ALA A 185 -12.88 9.28 -8.08
N GLY A 186 -13.66 9.86 -7.18
CA GLY A 186 -14.63 9.11 -6.37
C GLY A 186 -14.03 8.19 -5.30
N LYS A 187 -12.72 8.20 -5.09
CA LYS A 187 -12.04 7.47 -4.01
C LYS A 187 -11.39 8.47 -3.05
N ALA A 188 -11.68 8.34 -1.77
CA ALA A 188 -11.03 9.18 -0.76
C ALA A 188 -9.61 8.69 -0.48
N THR A 189 -8.65 9.60 -0.47
CA THR A 189 -7.34 9.39 0.13
C THR A 189 -7.31 10.12 1.45
N GLN A 190 -7.06 9.40 2.54
CA GLN A 190 -7.01 9.96 3.88
C GLN A 190 -5.60 9.85 4.44
N VAL A 191 -5.12 10.94 5.03
CA VAL A 191 -3.83 11.01 5.71
C VAL A 191 -4.07 11.46 7.14
N LEU A 192 -3.46 10.77 8.09
CA LEU A 192 -3.47 11.08 9.52
C LEU A 192 -2.08 11.50 9.96
N PHE A 193 -1.99 12.69 10.55
CA PHE A 193 -0.78 13.15 11.23
C PHE A 193 -0.91 13.04 12.73
N GLU A 194 0.09 12.48 13.38
CA GLU A 194 0.30 12.62 14.81
C GLU A 194 1.23 13.80 15.02
N ILE A 195 0.71 14.81 15.68
CA ILE A 195 1.41 16.07 15.91
C ILE A 195 1.67 16.21 17.40
N VAL A 196 2.91 16.43 17.76
CA VAL A 196 3.29 16.80 19.12
C VAL A 196 3.35 18.33 19.20
N VAL A 197 2.64 18.89 20.17
CA VAL A 197 2.53 20.34 20.36
C VAL A 197 3.18 20.71 21.69
N ARG A 198 4.03 21.73 21.66
CA ARG A 198 4.62 22.30 22.87
C ARG A 198 3.63 23.22 23.57
N GLU A 199 3.74 23.31 24.87
CA GLU A 199 2.99 24.26 25.68
C GLU A 199 3.10 25.68 25.12
N SER A 200 1.98 26.40 25.06
CA SER A 200 1.91 27.74 24.53
C SER A 200 1.03 28.64 25.38
N ARG A 201 1.19 29.95 25.20
CA ARG A 201 0.30 30.94 25.85
C ARG A 201 -1.12 30.80 25.28
N PRO A 202 -2.16 31.14 26.06
CA PRO A 202 -3.52 31.18 25.55
C PRO A 202 -3.65 32.06 24.28
N GLY A 203 -4.51 31.61 23.35
CA GLY A 203 -4.76 32.27 22.08
C GLY A 203 -4.56 31.36 20.88
N PHE A 204 -4.83 31.87 19.68
CA PHE A 204 -4.64 31.14 18.41
C PHE A 204 -3.18 31.13 18.02
N HIS A 205 -2.70 29.94 17.67
CA HIS A 205 -1.33 29.75 17.22
C HIS A 205 -1.28 28.83 15.98
N PRO A 206 -0.49 29.23 14.96
CA PRO A 206 -0.22 28.35 13.83
C PRO A 206 0.64 27.17 14.29
N LEU A 207 0.29 25.97 13.86
CA LEU A 207 1.00 24.73 14.17
C LEU A 207 1.74 24.19 12.96
N LEU A 208 1.02 24.03 11.84
CA LEU A 208 1.55 23.47 10.60
C LEU A 208 1.03 24.24 9.41
N GLN A 209 1.83 24.30 8.35
CA GLN A 209 1.39 24.59 7.01
C GLN A 209 1.53 23.32 6.16
N LEU A 210 0.45 22.96 5.48
CA LEU A 210 0.39 21.81 4.57
C LEU A 210 0.32 22.34 3.14
N GLU A 211 1.25 21.93 2.31
CA GLU A 211 1.29 22.28 0.90
C GLU A 211 1.14 21.00 0.07
N MET A 212 0.02 20.86 -0.63
CA MET A 212 -0.24 19.75 -1.54
C MET A 212 0.06 20.19 -2.97
N SER A 213 0.88 19.42 -3.68
CA SER A 213 1.17 19.62 -5.09
C SER A 213 0.79 18.37 -5.88
N ALA A 214 0.23 18.55 -7.09
CA ALA A 214 -0.23 17.47 -7.92
C ALA A 214 -0.23 17.87 -9.40
N HIS A 215 -0.02 16.93 -10.31
CA HIS A 215 -0.27 17.11 -11.73
C HIS A 215 -1.69 16.65 -12.07
N ILE A 216 -2.47 17.50 -12.73
CA ILE A 216 -3.84 17.20 -13.18
C ILE A 216 -3.82 16.87 -14.68
N PRO A 217 -3.90 15.58 -15.07
CA PRO A 217 -3.73 15.17 -16.47
C PRO A 217 -4.79 15.76 -17.41
N THR A 218 -6.04 15.87 -16.96
CA THR A 218 -7.14 16.41 -17.77
C THR A 218 -6.89 17.83 -18.27
N PHE A 219 -6.17 18.62 -17.50
CA PHE A 219 -5.85 20.01 -17.83
C PHE A 219 -4.38 20.20 -18.19
N ASN A 220 -3.58 19.14 -18.13
CA ASN A 220 -2.13 19.13 -18.34
C ASN A 220 -1.43 20.28 -17.58
N ARG A 221 -1.75 20.42 -16.29
CA ARG A 221 -1.18 21.46 -15.45
C ARG A 221 -0.90 20.97 -14.03
N ASP A 222 0.06 21.61 -13.40
CA ASP A 222 0.35 21.38 -11.99
C ASP A 222 -0.53 22.30 -11.14
N GLU A 223 -1.09 21.74 -10.08
CA GLU A 223 -1.90 22.43 -9.09
C GLU A 223 -1.21 22.41 -7.73
N ARG A 224 -1.42 23.48 -6.98
CA ARG A 224 -0.86 23.63 -5.65
C ARG A 224 -1.92 24.19 -4.72
N LEU A 225 -2.11 23.51 -3.58
CA LEU A 225 -3.03 23.92 -2.54
C LEU A 225 -2.26 24.07 -1.24
N ILE A 226 -2.55 25.14 -0.49
CA ILE A 226 -1.92 25.44 0.79
C ILE A 226 -3.01 25.50 1.85
N PHE A 227 -2.76 24.84 2.97
CA PHE A 227 -3.62 24.79 4.14
C PHE A 227 -2.81 25.13 5.38
N ASP A 228 -3.29 26.10 6.17
CA ASP A 228 -2.70 26.42 7.46
C ASP A 228 -3.53 25.76 8.57
N LEU A 229 -2.86 25.06 9.47
CA LEU A 229 -3.46 24.48 10.66
C LEU A 229 -3.15 25.38 11.86
N GLU A 230 -4.18 26.01 12.39
CA GLU A 230 -4.11 26.80 13.62
C GLU A 230 -4.94 26.15 14.72
N ARG A 231 -4.55 26.34 15.98
CA ARG A 231 -5.31 25.87 17.15
C ARG A 231 -5.32 26.92 18.24
N GLU A 232 -6.45 27.02 18.91
CA GLU A 232 -6.59 27.83 20.11
C GLU A 232 -6.07 27.08 21.33
N PHE A 233 -5.18 27.73 22.08
CA PHE A 233 -4.71 27.25 23.36
C PHE A 233 -5.54 27.93 24.46
N VAL A 234 -6.16 27.15 25.32
CA VAL A 234 -7.01 27.62 26.39
C VAL A 234 -6.40 27.31 27.75
N PRO A 235 -6.63 28.12 28.80
CA PRO A 235 -6.05 27.90 30.12
C PRO A 235 -6.56 26.62 30.81
N GLN A 236 -7.71 26.15 30.44
CA GLN A 236 -8.34 24.95 31.00
C GLN A 236 -8.77 24.01 29.87
N ALA A 237 -8.53 22.72 30.09
CA ALA A 237 -8.97 21.71 29.12
C ALA A 237 -10.50 21.75 28.96
N VAL A 238 -10.95 21.81 27.72
CA VAL A 238 -12.36 21.67 27.33
C VAL A 238 -12.52 20.29 26.71
N GLU A 239 -13.47 19.51 27.22
CA GLU A 239 -13.83 18.23 26.61
C GLU A 239 -14.58 18.50 25.29
N GLU A 240 -13.93 18.25 24.17
CA GLU A 240 -14.57 18.25 22.86
C GLU A 240 -14.89 16.81 22.42
N PRO A 241 -16.07 16.54 21.86
CA PRO A 241 -16.40 15.22 21.35
C PRO A 241 -15.48 14.87 20.17
N ILE A 242 -14.84 13.71 20.26
CA ILE A 242 -13.98 13.20 19.17
C ILE A 242 -14.87 12.82 17.99
N SER A 243 -14.50 13.27 16.79
CA SER A 243 -15.20 12.92 15.57
C SER A 243 -15.31 11.39 15.41
N PRO A 244 -16.49 10.83 15.08
CA PRO A 244 -16.66 9.39 14.83
C PRO A 244 -15.73 8.86 13.72
N ILE A 245 -15.43 9.70 12.73
CA ILE A 245 -14.46 9.38 11.66
C ILE A 245 -13.07 9.14 12.27
N LEU A 246 -12.64 10.04 13.15
CA LEU A 246 -11.35 9.93 13.82
C LEU A 246 -11.27 8.70 14.72
N VAL A 247 -12.34 8.43 15.50
CA VAL A 247 -12.43 7.23 16.35
C VAL A 247 -12.27 5.95 15.52
N ASN A 248 -12.96 5.87 14.39
CA ASN A 248 -12.85 4.73 13.47
C ASN A 248 -11.43 4.59 12.90
N VAL A 249 -10.82 5.68 12.46
CA VAL A 249 -9.44 5.68 11.94
C VAL A 249 -8.45 5.24 13.01
N LEU A 250 -8.56 5.76 14.24
CA LEU A 250 -7.68 5.41 15.36
C LEU A 250 -7.82 3.94 15.77
N SER A 251 -9.04 3.40 15.73
CA SER A 251 -9.29 1.98 16.02
C SER A 251 -8.57 1.08 15.03
N ARG A 252 -8.66 1.37 13.73
CA ARG A 252 -7.95 0.65 12.68
C ARG A 252 -6.43 0.80 12.78
N LEU A 253 -5.95 2.02 13.02
CA LEU A 253 -4.53 2.31 13.22
C LEU A 253 -3.97 1.54 14.42
N SER A 254 -4.74 1.40 15.49
CA SER A 254 -4.33 0.62 16.66
C SER A 254 -4.11 -0.85 16.32
N ILE A 255 -4.98 -1.47 15.51
CA ILE A 255 -4.79 -2.85 15.04
C ILE A 255 -3.56 -2.94 14.15
N PHE A 256 -3.40 -2.01 13.21
CA PHE A 256 -2.25 -1.96 12.32
C PHE A 256 -0.92 -1.86 13.09
N ARG A 257 -0.84 -1.00 14.10
CA ARG A 257 0.35 -0.88 14.97
C ARG A 257 0.60 -2.13 15.80
N MET A 258 -0.46 -2.74 16.34
CA MET A 258 -0.31 -3.97 17.11
C MET A 258 0.21 -5.11 16.25
N GLN A 259 -0.24 -5.26 15.01
CA GLN A 259 0.29 -6.31 14.14
C GLN A 259 1.76 -6.10 13.80
N GLU A 260 2.22 -4.87 13.58
CA GLU A 260 3.67 -4.59 13.41
C GLU A 260 4.48 -4.98 14.66
N GLN A 261 3.91 -4.74 15.85
CA GLN A 261 4.55 -5.14 17.10
C GLN A 261 4.57 -6.66 17.31
N VAL A 262 3.59 -7.40 16.78
CA VAL A 262 3.59 -8.88 16.80
C VAL A 262 4.81 -9.40 16.04
N TRP A 263 5.06 -8.90 14.84
CA TRP A 263 6.18 -9.37 14.01
C TRP A 263 7.50 -9.03 14.68
N LYS A 264 7.65 -7.83 15.21
CA LYS A 264 8.84 -7.43 15.96
C LYS A 264 9.08 -8.28 17.21
N ALA A 265 8.03 -8.65 17.93
CA ALA A 265 8.12 -9.52 19.10
C ALA A 265 8.57 -10.94 18.70
N LEU A 266 8.06 -11.47 17.60
CA LEU A 266 8.47 -12.77 17.07
C LEU A 266 9.94 -12.77 16.63
N ASP A 267 10.39 -11.73 15.93
CA ASP A 267 11.77 -11.57 15.48
C ASP A 267 12.77 -11.50 16.67
N THR A 268 12.31 -10.98 17.82
CA THR A 268 13.10 -10.90 19.06
C THR A 268 12.88 -12.08 20.02
N GLY A 269 12.14 -13.11 19.61
CA GLY A 269 11.86 -14.30 20.42
C GLY A 269 10.86 -14.10 21.58
N GLN A 270 10.16 -12.97 21.61
CA GLN A 270 9.14 -12.65 22.62
C GLN A 270 7.78 -13.27 22.25
N THR A 271 7.73 -14.59 22.17
CA THR A 271 6.58 -15.35 21.64
C THR A 271 5.31 -15.14 22.46
N GLU A 272 5.41 -15.03 23.77
CA GLU A 272 4.26 -14.84 24.65
C GLU A 272 3.64 -13.43 24.49
N ASP A 273 4.46 -12.40 24.28
CA ASP A 273 3.97 -11.04 23.97
C ASP A 273 3.28 -11.03 22.59
N ALA A 274 3.86 -11.67 21.59
CA ALA A 274 3.27 -11.82 20.28
C ALA A 274 1.90 -12.54 20.34
N ARG A 275 1.80 -13.61 21.12
CA ARG A 275 0.54 -14.34 21.34
C ARG A 275 -0.55 -13.45 21.91
N ARG A 276 -0.26 -12.76 23.02
CA ARG A 276 -1.22 -11.84 23.67
C ARG A 276 -1.70 -10.73 22.75
N ARG A 277 -0.81 -10.19 21.93
CA ARG A 277 -1.14 -9.16 20.94
C ARG A 277 -2.06 -9.71 19.86
N LEU A 278 -1.81 -10.92 19.36
CA LEU A 278 -2.69 -11.58 18.38
C LEU A 278 -4.09 -11.81 18.95
N GLU A 279 -4.23 -12.23 20.22
CA GLU A 279 -5.52 -12.36 20.88
C GLU A 279 -6.25 -11.02 21.02
N THR A 280 -5.50 -9.96 21.35
CA THR A 280 -6.06 -8.59 21.42
C THR A 280 -6.51 -8.09 20.05
N ILE A 281 -5.70 -8.34 18.99
CA ILE A 281 -6.06 -8.04 17.61
C ILE A 281 -7.35 -8.76 17.22
N ALA A 282 -7.45 -10.05 17.53
CA ALA A 282 -8.63 -10.84 17.21
C ALA A 282 -9.91 -10.28 17.88
N THR A 283 -9.82 -9.91 19.16
CA THR A 283 -10.95 -9.29 19.86
C THR A 283 -11.39 -8.00 19.17
N ARG A 284 -10.47 -7.11 18.84
CA ARG A 284 -10.77 -5.84 18.15
C ARG A 284 -11.32 -6.04 16.74
N LEU A 285 -10.84 -7.07 16.02
CA LEU A 285 -11.36 -7.41 14.71
C LEU A 285 -12.80 -7.94 14.79
N LEU A 286 -13.14 -8.71 15.83
CA LEU A 286 -14.52 -9.14 16.10
C LEU A 286 -15.44 -7.94 16.38
N ASP A 287 -15.00 -6.98 17.19
CA ASP A 287 -15.75 -5.75 17.48
C ASP A 287 -16.01 -4.93 16.19
N MET A 288 -15.14 -5.05 15.20
CA MET A 288 -15.27 -4.40 13.89
C MET A 288 -16.06 -5.25 12.86
N GLY A 289 -16.49 -6.46 13.21
CA GLY A 289 -17.20 -7.38 12.32
C GLY A 289 -16.31 -8.14 11.33
N GLU A 290 -14.99 -8.10 11.50
CA GLU A 290 -14.01 -8.79 10.64
C GLU A 290 -13.71 -10.21 11.14
N ALA A 291 -14.75 -11.05 11.21
CA ALA A 291 -14.72 -12.37 11.84
C ALA A 291 -13.71 -13.34 11.20
N GLU A 292 -13.56 -13.33 9.87
CA GLU A 292 -12.58 -14.20 9.18
C GLU A 292 -11.15 -13.87 9.59
N LEU A 293 -10.79 -12.58 9.62
CA LEU A 293 -9.45 -12.15 9.99
C LEU A 293 -9.18 -12.37 11.48
N ALA A 294 -10.19 -12.16 12.33
CA ALA A 294 -10.11 -12.48 13.76
C ALA A 294 -9.85 -13.97 14.00
N HIS A 295 -10.53 -14.84 13.27
CA HIS A 295 -10.32 -16.28 13.35
C HIS A 295 -8.87 -16.67 12.98
N VAL A 296 -8.32 -16.06 11.93
CA VAL A 296 -6.91 -16.29 11.55
C VAL A 296 -5.97 -15.86 12.68
N ALA A 297 -6.19 -14.68 13.28
CA ALA A 297 -5.36 -14.20 14.39
C ALA A 297 -5.41 -15.15 15.61
N LEU A 298 -6.58 -15.70 15.95
CA LEU A 298 -6.73 -16.69 17.02
C LEU A 298 -6.04 -18.01 16.70
N LEU A 299 -6.12 -18.49 15.46
CA LEU A 299 -5.42 -19.71 15.04
C LEU A 299 -3.90 -19.58 15.18
N GLU A 300 -3.35 -18.43 14.78
CA GLU A 300 -1.91 -18.18 14.88
C GLU A 300 -1.48 -17.98 16.35
N ALA A 301 -2.29 -17.34 17.19
CA ALA A 301 -2.06 -17.27 18.63
C ALA A 301 -2.06 -18.68 19.28
N GLY A 302 -2.98 -19.54 18.87
CA GLY A 302 -3.04 -20.95 19.31
C GLY A 302 -1.82 -21.76 18.89
N ARG A 303 -1.27 -21.55 17.69
CA ARG A 303 -0.01 -22.18 17.23
C ARG A 303 1.16 -21.80 18.12
N ILE A 304 1.29 -20.51 18.44
CA ILE A 304 2.35 -20.02 19.36
C ILE A 304 2.19 -20.67 20.75
N ALA A 305 0.96 -20.75 21.28
CA ALA A 305 0.70 -21.36 22.59
C ALA A 305 1.11 -22.84 22.65
N GLN A 306 1.09 -23.55 21.52
CA GLN A 306 1.53 -24.94 21.41
C GLN A 306 3.04 -25.07 21.12
N GLY A 307 3.81 -23.99 21.20
CA GLY A 307 5.24 -24.01 20.93
C GLY A 307 5.59 -24.01 19.43
N GLY A 308 4.61 -23.80 18.53
CA GLY A 308 4.81 -23.68 17.10
C GLY A 308 5.15 -22.26 16.65
N GLN A 309 5.45 -22.14 15.36
CA GLN A 309 5.65 -20.83 14.70
C GLN A 309 4.37 -20.37 14.00
N VAL A 310 4.25 -19.07 13.81
CA VAL A 310 3.20 -18.48 12.96
C VAL A 310 3.35 -19.00 11.53
N SER A 311 2.24 -19.37 10.91
CA SER A 311 2.28 -19.81 9.52
C SER A 311 2.52 -18.65 8.55
N SER A 312 3.23 -18.89 7.45
CA SER A 312 3.42 -17.89 6.38
C SER A 312 2.09 -17.37 5.86
N LYS A 313 1.11 -18.23 5.70
CA LYS A 313 -0.26 -17.87 5.29
C LYS A 313 -0.94 -16.95 6.31
N GLY A 314 -0.94 -17.33 7.59
CA GLY A 314 -1.54 -16.54 8.66
C GLY A 314 -0.91 -15.17 8.80
N GLN A 315 0.42 -15.10 8.74
CA GLN A 315 1.16 -13.85 8.75
C GLN A 315 0.73 -12.91 7.61
N LYS A 316 0.71 -13.41 6.37
CA LYS A 316 0.30 -12.63 5.19
C LYS A 316 -1.16 -12.21 5.27
N MET A 317 -2.06 -13.11 5.67
CA MET A 317 -3.48 -12.78 5.84
C MET A 317 -3.69 -11.68 6.87
N ILE A 318 -3.02 -11.72 8.02
CA ILE A 318 -3.11 -10.68 9.05
C ILE A 318 -2.51 -9.38 8.52
N ARG A 319 -1.31 -9.40 7.94
CA ARG A 319 -0.62 -8.21 7.44
C ARG A 319 -1.41 -7.47 6.37
N TYR A 320 -1.87 -8.16 5.35
CA TYR A 320 -2.62 -7.55 4.25
C TYR A 320 -4.09 -7.28 4.61
N GLY A 321 -4.70 -8.13 5.43
CA GLY A 321 -6.06 -7.93 5.92
C GLY A 321 -6.20 -6.68 6.78
N THR A 322 -5.25 -6.44 7.70
CA THR A 322 -5.29 -5.24 8.55
C THR A 322 -5.04 -3.96 7.77
N ARG A 323 -4.24 -3.98 6.72
CA ARG A 323 -4.08 -2.84 5.79
C ARG A 323 -5.37 -2.53 5.04
N GLY A 324 -6.13 -3.54 4.70
CA GLY A 324 -7.38 -3.44 3.93
C GLY A 324 -8.63 -3.06 4.73
N LEU A 325 -8.55 -2.92 6.04
CA LEU A 325 -9.70 -2.59 6.91
C LEU A 325 -10.44 -1.30 6.52
N GLY A 326 -9.84 -0.42 5.72
CA GLY A 326 -10.45 0.82 5.24
C GLY A 326 -11.29 0.69 3.95
N ILE A 327 -11.13 -0.41 3.20
CA ILE A 327 -11.70 -0.55 1.85
C ILE A 327 -13.17 -0.98 1.90
N LYS A 328 -13.58 -1.70 2.95
CA LYS A 328 -14.94 -2.24 3.13
C LYS A 328 -15.92 -1.29 3.84
N GLY A 329 -15.53 -0.06 4.13
CA GLY A 329 -16.44 0.93 4.69
C GLY A 329 -17.62 1.11 3.75
N ARG A 330 -18.80 0.60 4.15
CA ARG A 330 -20.09 0.87 3.52
C ARG A 330 -20.18 2.38 3.35
N GLY A 331 -20.29 2.84 2.11
CA GLY A 331 -20.71 4.21 1.85
C GLY A 331 -22.03 4.50 2.59
N PRO A 332 -22.33 5.78 2.81
CA PRO A 332 -23.53 6.20 3.50
C PRO A 332 -24.77 5.70 2.78
#